data_748950c38be2f0d693a0cef385daf23a
#
_entry.id   748950c38be2f0d693a0cef385daf23a
#
_cell.length_a   1.000
_cell.length_b   1.000
_cell.length_c   1.000
_cell.angle_alpha   90.00
_cell.angle_beta   90.00
_cell.angle_gamma   90.00
#
_symmetry.space_group_name_H-M   'P 1'
#
loop_
_entity.id
_entity.type
_entity.pdbx_description
1 polymer ?
#
loop_
_entity_poly.entity_id
_entity_poly.type
_entity_poly.pdbx_seq_one_letter_code
_entity_poly.pdbx_strand_id
1 'polypeptide(L)'
;MYEQFYGMQDKPFSIVPNPNLVYGSKRHRQGLMYLNYALADDIGFVLFTGGIGTGKTTLLRRFLAETTPDIDIANVFNTNVSGLELLQFILREYEIDPVPETKVECITALNDYCIKNFSNNRRTLLIIDEAQNLSREALEEIRLLSNLQSDNKSLLQIILCGQPELKEIVHAPGLEQLAQRIAVRYHLTPLNREETGEYVRFRLEAAKAENLDLFSEEALDLIFEHTHGIPRAINILCNTALVYGFADDMPQITRAIVEQVIEENGGELESLSPAMPVSTRTIPIDAGLAAHGDTPTASPRWEYIGYAQQIATLQNELKRVSDRLTWLETNPHIPEEGNDKMLKALTALVDKERTRYEQLQRHTLKLEQEILSLRRKLASYEPGK
;
A
#
# COMPACT_ATOMS: atom_id res chain seq x y z
N MET A 1 -26.73 5.55 2.11
CA MET A 1 -27.56 6.75 1.82
C MET A 1 -27.53 7.07 0.31
N TYR A 2 -26.41 7.57 -0.24
CA TYR A 2 -26.35 7.89 -1.68
C TYR A 2 -26.44 6.66 -2.58
N GLU A 3 -26.07 5.49 -2.09
CA GLU A 3 -26.13 4.22 -2.84
C GLU A 3 -27.58 3.92 -3.29
N GLN A 4 -28.54 4.09 -2.37
CA GLN A 4 -29.96 3.87 -2.68
C GLN A 4 -30.51 4.94 -3.62
N PHE A 5 -30.07 6.19 -3.46
CA PHE A 5 -30.50 7.31 -4.31
C PHE A 5 -30.07 7.11 -5.77
N TYR A 6 -28.85 6.61 -5.99
CA TYR A 6 -28.32 6.35 -7.33
C TYR A 6 -28.54 4.89 -7.80
N GLY A 7 -29.36 4.10 -7.11
CA GLY A 7 -29.66 2.72 -7.51
C GLY A 7 -28.44 1.78 -7.46
N MET A 8 -27.59 1.89 -6.43
CA MET A 8 -26.39 1.08 -6.24
C MET A 8 -26.56 0.09 -5.09
N GLN A 9 -25.91 -1.08 -5.19
CA GLN A 9 -25.90 -2.08 -4.12
C GLN A 9 -24.71 -1.86 -3.16
N ASP A 10 -23.57 -1.41 -3.69
CA ASP A 10 -22.33 -1.21 -2.95
C ASP A 10 -21.74 0.20 -3.20
N LYS A 11 -20.72 0.56 -2.41
CA LYS A 11 -19.96 1.80 -2.62
C LYS A 11 -19.01 1.65 -3.79
N PRO A 12 -19.22 2.36 -4.92
CA PRO A 12 -18.41 2.18 -6.12
C PRO A 12 -16.95 2.61 -5.92
N PHE A 13 -16.71 3.67 -5.16
CA PHE A 13 -15.38 4.29 -5.03
C PHE A 13 -14.73 4.05 -3.67
N SER A 14 -14.92 2.84 -3.10
CA SER A 14 -14.20 2.44 -1.88
C SER A 14 -12.69 2.47 -2.11
N ILE A 15 -11.94 3.02 -1.13
CA ILE A 15 -10.49 3.12 -1.16
C ILE A 15 -9.83 1.81 -0.71
N VAL A 16 -10.59 0.92 -0.06
CA VAL A 16 -10.07 -0.37 0.41
C VAL A 16 -9.72 -1.24 -0.81
N PRO A 17 -8.48 -1.71 -0.93
CA PRO A 17 -8.06 -2.53 -2.05
C PRO A 17 -8.86 -3.84 -2.12
N ASN A 18 -9.57 -4.05 -3.22
CA ASN A 18 -10.30 -5.28 -3.50
C ASN A 18 -9.71 -5.94 -4.76
N PRO A 19 -9.14 -7.15 -4.68
CA PRO A 19 -8.54 -7.83 -5.83
C PRO A 19 -9.54 -8.13 -6.95
N ASN A 20 -10.84 -8.20 -6.64
CA ASN A 20 -11.90 -8.39 -7.64
C ASN A 20 -12.28 -7.10 -8.38
N LEU A 21 -11.84 -5.94 -7.89
CA LEU A 21 -12.12 -4.62 -8.46
C LEU A 21 -10.89 -4.02 -9.15
N VAL A 22 -10.13 -4.86 -9.86
CA VAL A 22 -8.98 -4.41 -10.65
C VAL A 22 -9.44 -4.04 -12.05
N TYR A 23 -9.47 -2.74 -12.34
CA TYR A 23 -9.69 -2.27 -13.71
C TYR A 23 -8.49 -2.62 -14.57
N GLY A 24 -8.74 -3.42 -15.61
CA GLY A 24 -7.70 -3.89 -16.52
C GLY A 24 -7.32 -2.85 -17.58
N SER A 25 -6.81 -1.67 -17.21
CA SER A 25 -6.27 -0.74 -18.21
C SER A 25 -5.13 -1.39 -19.01
N LYS A 26 -4.81 -0.82 -20.15
CA LYS A 26 -3.71 -1.33 -20.99
C LYS A 26 -2.41 -1.48 -20.17
N ARG A 27 -2.10 -0.51 -19.31
CA ARG A 27 -0.91 -0.51 -18.46
C ARG A 27 -0.99 -1.56 -17.35
N HIS A 28 -2.15 -1.73 -16.72
CA HIS A 28 -2.33 -2.78 -15.70
C HIS A 28 -2.20 -4.18 -16.31
N ARG A 29 -2.80 -4.43 -17.48
CA ARG A 29 -2.63 -5.71 -18.20
C ARG A 29 -1.17 -5.97 -18.58
N GLN A 30 -0.45 -4.95 -19.07
CA GLN A 30 0.97 -5.08 -19.36
C GLN A 30 1.78 -5.37 -18.10
N GLY A 31 1.53 -4.67 -16.98
CA GLY A 31 2.20 -4.93 -15.71
C GLY A 31 2.01 -6.36 -15.23
N LEU A 32 0.77 -6.86 -15.27
CA LEU A 32 0.47 -8.26 -14.92
C LEU A 32 1.18 -9.24 -15.86
N MET A 33 1.22 -8.95 -17.16
CA MET A 33 1.94 -9.76 -18.14
C MET A 33 3.45 -9.82 -17.82
N TYR A 34 4.08 -8.69 -17.45
CA TYR A 34 5.50 -8.67 -17.09
C TYR A 34 5.79 -9.46 -15.81
N LEU A 35 4.90 -9.39 -14.81
CA LEU A 35 5.03 -10.18 -13.58
C LEU A 35 4.90 -11.68 -13.87
N ASN A 36 3.89 -12.08 -14.65
CA ASN A 36 3.69 -13.47 -15.05
C ASN A 36 4.82 -13.99 -15.92
N TYR A 37 5.34 -13.18 -16.85
CA TYR A 37 6.49 -13.53 -17.69
C TYR A 37 7.74 -13.76 -16.83
N ALA A 38 8.01 -12.84 -15.90
CA ALA A 38 9.16 -12.98 -15.00
C ALA A 38 9.09 -14.27 -14.18
N LEU A 39 7.90 -14.63 -13.74
CA LEU A 39 7.67 -15.87 -12.99
C LEU A 39 7.85 -17.10 -13.88
N ALA A 40 7.34 -17.08 -15.11
CA ALA A 40 7.40 -18.22 -16.03
C ALA A 40 8.83 -18.53 -16.51
N ASP A 41 9.61 -17.48 -16.79
CA ASP A 41 10.97 -17.57 -17.36
C ASP A 41 12.08 -17.65 -16.30
N ASP A 42 11.74 -17.94 -15.04
CA ASP A 42 12.67 -18.01 -13.88
C ASP A 42 13.56 -16.75 -13.75
N ILE A 43 13.00 -15.58 -14.08
CA ILE A 43 13.71 -14.30 -13.96
C ILE A 43 13.91 -13.97 -12.49
N GLY A 44 15.16 -13.96 -12.05
CA GLY A 44 15.51 -13.83 -10.64
C GLY A 44 15.14 -12.48 -10.01
N PHE A 45 15.09 -11.37 -10.79
CA PHE A 45 14.90 -10.04 -10.20
C PHE A 45 14.03 -9.12 -11.06
N VAL A 46 12.97 -8.59 -10.44
CA VAL A 46 12.00 -7.66 -11.06
C VAL A 46 11.92 -6.37 -10.26
N LEU A 47 11.94 -5.24 -10.94
CA LEU A 47 11.66 -3.92 -10.40
C LEU A 47 10.30 -3.42 -10.91
N PHE A 48 9.32 -3.30 -10.02
CA PHE A 48 7.99 -2.84 -10.31
C PHE A 48 7.74 -1.49 -9.63
N THR A 49 7.68 -0.41 -10.38
CA THR A 49 7.52 0.94 -9.82
C THR A 49 6.24 1.62 -10.30
N GLY A 50 5.83 2.68 -9.61
CA GLY A 50 4.69 3.51 -10.01
C GLY A 50 4.37 4.54 -8.93
N GLY A 51 3.68 5.60 -9.29
CA GLY A 51 3.27 6.66 -8.37
C GLY A 51 2.37 6.18 -7.22
N ILE A 52 2.22 7.00 -6.19
CA ILE A 52 1.29 6.73 -5.09
C ILE A 52 -0.13 6.63 -5.65
N GLY A 53 -0.90 5.61 -5.25
CA GLY A 53 -2.30 5.48 -5.67
C GLY A 53 -2.54 4.98 -7.10
N THR A 54 -1.50 4.63 -7.87
CA THR A 54 -1.63 4.09 -9.24
C THR A 54 -2.16 2.64 -9.30
N GLY A 55 -2.26 1.95 -8.17
CA GLY A 55 -2.80 0.59 -8.12
C GLY A 55 -1.75 -0.52 -8.05
N LYS A 56 -0.47 -0.24 -7.75
CA LYS A 56 0.61 -1.22 -7.62
C LYS A 56 0.24 -2.40 -6.72
N THR A 57 -0.10 -2.11 -5.46
CA THR A 57 -0.47 -3.15 -4.47
C THR A 57 -1.72 -3.93 -4.88
N THR A 58 -2.67 -3.28 -5.56
CA THR A 58 -3.87 -3.94 -6.08
C THR A 58 -3.50 -4.91 -7.20
N LEU A 59 -2.59 -4.51 -8.10
CA LEU A 59 -2.09 -5.36 -9.17
C LEU A 59 -1.29 -6.55 -8.65
N LEU A 60 -0.43 -6.32 -7.63
CA LEU A 60 0.29 -7.40 -6.96
C LEU A 60 -0.67 -8.40 -6.31
N ARG A 61 -1.72 -7.93 -5.62
CA ARG A 61 -2.73 -8.82 -5.04
C ARG A 61 -3.46 -9.64 -6.11
N ARG A 62 -3.75 -9.03 -7.25
CA ARG A 62 -4.34 -9.74 -8.39
C ARG A 62 -3.39 -10.80 -8.93
N PHE A 63 -2.11 -10.45 -9.13
CA PHE A 63 -1.06 -11.37 -9.54
C PHE A 63 -0.97 -12.57 -8.58
N LEU A 64 -0.93 -12.31 -7.25
CA LEU A 64 -0.89 -13.35 -6.24
C LEU A 64 -2.13 -14.26 -6.24
N ALA A 65 -3.33 -13.70 -6.49
CA ALA A 65 -4.57 -14.47 -6.57
C ALA A 65 -4.62 -15.39 -7.81
N GLU A 66 -3.88 -15.07 -8.87
CA GLU A 66 -3.77 -15.87 -10.10
C GLU A 66 -2.59 -16.87 -10.05
N THR A 67 -1.74 -16.76 -9.03
CA THR A 67 -0.53 -17.60 -8.88
C THR A 67 -0.91 -19.02 -8.46
N THR A 68 -0.22 -20.01 -9.04
CA THR A 68 -0.46 -21.44 -8.80
C THR A 68 0.06 -21.90 -7.42
N PRO A 69 -0.51 -22.99 -6.84
CA PRO A 69 -0.11 -23.49 -5.51
C PRO A 69 1.32 -24.04 -5.40
N ASP A 70 2.00 -24.23 -6.52
CA ASP A 70 3.39 -24.71 -6.60
C ASP A 70 4.43 -23.60 -6.37
N ILE A 71 3.99 -22.39 -6.01
CA ILE A 71 4.85 -21.27 -5.71
C ILE A 71 4.71 -20.88 -4.24
N ASP A 72 5.81 -20.94 -3.50
CA ASP A 72 5.89 -20.45 -2.14
C ASP A 72 6.20 -18.95 -2.14
N ILE A 73 5.37 -18.16 -1.47
CA ILE A 73 5.40 -16.70 -1.55
C ILE A 73 5.64 -16.11 -0.16
N ALA A 74 6.73 -15.33 -0.03
CA ALA A 74 6.90 -14.40 1.08
C ALA A 74 6.55 -12.98 0.63
N ASN A 75 5.77 -12.26 1.43
CA ASN A 75 5.32 -10.91 1.10
C ASN A 75 5.64 -9.94 2.25
N VAL A 76 6.69 -9.15 2.07
CA VAL A 76 7.19 -8.20 3.07
C VAL A 76 6.62 -6.80 2.80
N PHE A 77 5.81 -6.30 3.74
CA PHE A 77 5.22 -4.95 3.69
C PHE A 77 5.93 -3.95 4.63
N ASN A 78 6.59 -4.46 5.68
CA ASN A 78 7.32 -3.60 6.60
C ASN A 78 8.78 -3.51 6.17
N THR A 79 9.13 -2.40 5.53
CA THR A 79 10.44 -2.19 4.91
C THR A 79 11.33 -1.21 5.69
N ASN A 80 10.84 -0.62 6.79
CA ASN A 80 11.66 0.24 7.66
C ASN A 80 12.37 -0.59 8.74
N VAL A 81 13.31 -1.44 8.31
CA VAL A 81 13.99 -2.42 9.14
C VAL A 81 15.48 -2.52 8.78
N SER A 82 16.30 -3.03 9.69
CA SER A 82 17.70 -3.36 9.42
C SER A 82 17.83 -4.57 8.48
N GLY A 83 19.01 -4.79 7.90
CA GLY A 83 19.27 -5.94 7.04
C GLY A 83 19.01 -7.29 7.71
N LEU A 84 19.40 -7.46 8.99
CA LEU A 84 19.14 -8.68 9.74
C LEU A 84 17.65 -8.87 10.03
N GLU A 85 16.95 -7.82 10.45
CA GLU A 85 15.50 -7.90 10.68
C GLU A 85 14.74 -8.24 9.40
N LEU A 86 15.17 -7.71 8.25
CA LEU A 86 14.58 -8.06 6.95
C LEU A 86 14.72 -9.56 6.68
N LEU A 87 15.91 -10.15 6.87
CA LEU A 87 16.14 -11.57 6.68
C LEU A 87 15.25 -12.40 7.63
N GLN A 88 15.14 -12.00 8.88
CA GLN A 88 14.27 -12.65 9.87
C GLN A 88 12.79 -12.56 9.50
N PHE A 89 12.33 -11.43 8.94
CA PHE A 89 10.96 -11.31 8.42
C PHE A 89 10.72 -12.24 7.24
N ILE A 90 11.65 -12.30 6.29
CA ILE A 90 11.57 -13.21 5.14
C ILE A 90 11.42 -14.66 5.60
N LEU A 91 12.24 -15.10 6.58
CA LEU A 91 12.16 -16.46 7.13
C LEU A 91 10.81 -16.73 7.79
N ARG A 92 10.27 -15.76 8.54
CA ARG A 92 8.95 -15.90 9.18
C ARG A 92 7.81 -15.98 8.15
N GLU A 93 7.88 -15.22 7.06
CA GLU A 93 6.90 -15.28 5.97
C GLU A 93 6.91 -16.65 5.26
N TYR A 94 8.06 -17.31 5.19
CA TYR A 94 8.19 -18.70 4.70
C TYR A 94 7.93 -19.76 5.79
N GLU A 95 7.48 -19.34 6.98
CA GLU A 95 7.21 -20.25 8.11
C GLU A 95 8.43 -21.11 8.53
N ILE A 96 9.64 -20.57 8.38
CA ILE A 96 10.88 -21.22 8.77
C ILE A 96 11.11 -21.00 10.27
N ASP A 97 11.04 -22.08 11.06
CA ASP A 97 11.19 -22.05 12.52
C ASP A 97 12.19 -23.13 12.99
N PRO A 98 13.12 -22.84 13.92
CA PRO A 98 13.33 -21.55 14.59
C PRO A 98 14.01 -20.52 13.68
N VAL A 99 13.66 -19.23 13.88
CA VAL A 99 14.30 -18.12 13.16
C VAL A 99 15.68 -17.87 13.77
N PRO A 100 16.77 -17.95 12.98
CA PRO A 100 18.12 -17.72 13.48
C PRO A 100 18.37 -16.27 13.93
N GLU A 101 19.35 -16.11 14.83
CA GLU A 101 19.74 -14.80 15.37
C GLU A 101 20.85 -14.10 14.57
N THR A 102 21.62 -14.86 13.79
CA THR A 102 22.72 -14.31 12.99
C THR A 102 22.39 -14.25 11.52
N LYS A 103 22.96 -13.25 10.83
CA LYS A 103 22.80 -13.05 9.38
C LYS A 103 23.20 -14.29 8.57
N VAL A 104 24.34 -14.90 8.92
CA VAL A 104 24.88 -16.08 8.21
C VAL A 104 23.91 -17.26 8.30
N GLU A 105 23.41 -17.53 9.50
CA GLU A 105 22.44 -18.58 9.72
C GLU A 105 21.11 -18.32 9.02
N CYS A 106 20.63 -17.05 9.00
CA CYS A 106 19.43 -16.67 8.25
C CYS A 106 19.59 -16.97 6.75
N ILE A 107 20.71 -16.58 6.15
CA ILE A 107 20.99 -16.83 4.72
C ILE A 107 21.09 -18.32 4.45
N THR A 108 21.74 -19.07 5.34
CA THR A 108 21.87 -20.54 5.22
C THR A 108 20.50 -21.21 5.28
N ALA A 109 19.67 -20.87 6.27
CA ALA A 109 18.33 -21.42 6.42
C ALA A 109 17.45 -21.13 5.20
N LEU A 110 17.52 -19.91 4.65
CA LEU A 110 16.78 -19.55 3.43
C LEU A 110 17.29 -20.31 2.21
N ASN A 111 18.61 -20.48 2.08
CA ASN A 111 19.20 -21.26 0.99
C ASN A 111 18.75 -22.72 1.03
N ASP A 112 18.80 -23.36 2.19
CA ASP A 112 18.35 -24.74 2.38
C ASP A 112 16.85 -24.90 2.06
N TYR A 113 16.06 -23.93 2.47
CA TYR A 113 14.63 -23.87 2.12
C TYR A 113 14.39 -23.77 0.61
N CYS A 114 15.09 -22.86 -0.07
CA CYS A 114 14.99 -22.69 -1.52
C CYS A 114 15.44 -23.96 -2.28
N ILE A 115 16.53 -24.62 -1.85
CA ILE A 115 17.00 -25.90 -2.42
C ILE A 115 15.95 -26.99 -2.24
N LYS A 116 15.35 -27.10 -1.05
CA LYS A 116 14.28 -28.06 -0.76
C LYS A 116 13.06 -27.83 -1.67
N ASN A 117 12.62 -26.59 -1.84
CA ASN A 117 11.52 -26.25 -2.72
C ASN A 117 11.85 -26.61 -4.17
N PHE A 118 13.02 -26.20 -4.65
CA PHE A 118 13.46 -26.53 -6.00
C PHE A 118 13.50 -28.04 -6.27
N SER A 119 13.99 -28.83 -5.30
CA SER A 119 14.01 -30.31 -5.40
C SER A 119 12.60 -30.92 -5.46
N ASN A 120 11.59 -30.21 -4.93
CA ASN A 120 10.18 -30.61 -4.97
C ASN A 120 9.42 -29.99 -6.16
N ASN A 121 10.10 -29.41 -7.14
CA ASN A 121 9.54 -28.65 -8.26
C ASN A 121 8.65 -27.47 -7.82
N ARG A 122 8.93 -26.88 -6.66
CA ARG A 122 8.28 -25.67 -6.17
C ARG A 122 9.20 -24.47 -6.41
N ARG A 123 8.60 -23.34 -6.68
CA ARG A 123 9.30 -22.07 -6.83
C ARG A 123 9.21 -21.26 -5.54
N THR A 124 10.20 -20.42 -5.31
CA THR A 124 10.24 -19.52 -4.15
C THR A 124 10.23 -18.08 -4.65
N LEU A 125 9.21 -17.30 -4.24
CA LEU A 125 9.00 -15.91 -4.66
C LEU A 125 8.99 -15.00 -3.44
N LEU A 126 9.86 -14.00 -3.45
CA LEU A 126 9.90 -12.93 -2.47
C LEU A 126 9.35 -11.65 -3.08
N ILE A 127 8.33 -11.07 -2.47
CA ILE A 127 7.79 -9.77 -2.85
C ILE A 127 8.07 -8.78 -1.72
N ILE A 128 8.63 -7.64 -2.06
CA ILE A 128 8.86 -6.54 -1.12
C ILE A 128 8.10 -5.33 -1.63
N ASP A 129 7.01 -4.97 -0.95
CA ASP A 129 6.24 -3.76 -1.26
C ASP A 129 6.80 -2.55 -0.49
N GLU A 130 6.59 -1.35 -1.01
CA GLU A 130 7.15 -0.09 -0.49
C GLU A 130 8.69 -0.13 -0.34
N ALA A 131 9.38 -0.81 -1.27
CA ALA A 131 10.82 -1.09 -1.21
C ALA A 131 11.71 0.18 -1.23
N GLN A 132 11.17 1.37 -1.58
CA GLN A 132 11.90 2.64 -1.46
C GLN A 132 12.22 3.02 0.00
N ASN A 133 11.56 2.39 0.99
CA ASN A 133 11.83 2.63 2.41
C ASN A 133 12.96 1.74 2.97
N LEU A 134 13.46 0.78 2.16
CA LEU A 134 14.56 -0.08 2.57
C LEU A 134 15.85 0.73 2.76
N SER A 135 16.57 0.42 3.82
CA SER A 135 17.92 0.93 4.02
C SER A 135 18.87 0.38 2.93
N ARG A 136 19.96 1.10 2.70
CA ARG A 136 21.01 0.63 1.78
C ARG A 136 21.55 -0.74 2.18
N GLU A 137 21.69 -0.98 3.47
CA GLU A 137 22.12 -2.26 4.03
C GLU A 137 21.13 -3.38 3.68
N ALA A 138 19.82 -3.13 3.84
CA ALA A 138 18.77 -4.09 3.50
C ALA A 138 18.74 -4.40 2.00
N LEU A 139 18.95 -3.40 1.13
CA LEU A 139 19.07 -3.61 -0.33
C LEU A 139 20.28 -4.46 -0.69
N GLU A 140 21.38 -4.32 0.04
CA GLU A 140 22.57 -5.16 -0.16
C GLU A 140 22.30 -6.61 0.26
N GLU A 141 21.53 -6.85 1.35
CA GLU A 141 21.09 -8.21 1.70
C GLU A 141 20.26 -8.83 0.58
N ILE A 142 19.31 -8.08 0.02
CA ILE A 142 18.50 -8.55 -1.11
C ILE A 142 19.37 -8.89 -2.32
N ARG A 143 20.40 -8.10 -2.59
CA ARG A 143 21.39 -8.39 -3.63
C ARG A 143 22.10 -9.72 -3.38
N LEU A 144 22.51 -9.97 -2.13
CA LEU A 144 23.14 -11.23 -1.75
C LEU A 144 22.18 -12.41 -1.92
N LEU A 145 20.92 -12.27 -1.53
CA LEU A 145 19.90 -13.31 -1.74
C LEU A 145 19.66 -13.62 -3.22
N SER A 146 19.80 -12.64 -4.12
CA SER A 146 19.70 -12.88 -5.56
C SER A 146 20.80 -13.77 -6.14
N ASN A 147 21.85 -14.09 -5.37
CA ASN A 147 22.90 -15.05 -5.74
C ASN A 147 22.53 -16.50 -5.45
N LEU A 148 21.39 -16.77 -4.80
CA LEU A 148 20.94 -18.14 -4.53
C LEU A 148 20.56 -18.82 -5.86
N GLN A 149 21.44 -19.64 -6.38
CA GLN A 149 21.32 -20.31 -7.69
C GLN A 149 21.71 -21.78 -7.58
N SER A 150 21.06 -22.63 -8.39
CA SER A 150 21.46 -24.01 -8.63
C SER A 150 21.40 -24.28 -10.14
N ASP A 151 22.45 -24.88 -10.70
CA ASP A 151 22.52 -25.26 -12.12
C ASP A 151 22.12 -24.13 -13.09
N ASN A 152 22.58 -22.91 -12.86
CA ASN A 152 22.24 -21.69 -13.61
C ASN A 152 20.76 -21.23 -13.51
N LYS A 153 19.98 -21.78 -12.59
CA LYS A 153 18.61 -21.32 -12.29
C LYS A 153 18.57 -20.53 -11.00
N SER A 154 17.78 -19.50 -10.96
CA SER A 154 17.53 -18.74 -9.74
C SER A 154 16.65 -19.58 -8.79
N LEU A 155 17.14 -19.82 -7.57
CA LEU A 155 16.37 -20.50 -6.54
C LEU A 155 15.35 -19.61 -5.85
N LEU A 156 15.58 -18.29 -5.89
CA LEU A 156 14.72 -17.28 -5.30
C LEU A 156 14.43 -16.19 -6.34
N GLN A 157 13.19 -16.01 -6.66
CA GLN A 157 12.71 -14.89 -7.48
C GLN A 157 12.34 -13.72 -6.58
N ILE A 158 12.73 -12.49 -6.94
CA ILE A 158 12.53 -11.30 -6.11
C ILE A 158 11.80 -10.22 -6.92
N ILE A 159 10.70 -9.73 -6.39
CA ILE A 159 9.99 -8.57 -6.92
C ILE A 159 10.13 -7.42 -5.92
N LEU A 160 10.85 -6.37 -6.33
CA LEU A 160 10.84 -5.09 -5.61
C LEU A 160 9.74 -4.21 -6.18
N CYS A 161 8.75 -3.91 -5.34
CA CYS A 161 7.67 -2.99 -5.67
C CYS A 161 7.84 -1.70 -4.88
N GLY A 162 7.67 -0.54 -5.52
CA GLY A 162 7.82 0.73 -4.81
C GLY A 162 7.45 1.95 -5.64
N GLN A 163 7.72 3.11 -5.06
CA GLN A 163 7.52 4.42 -5.68
C GLN A 163 8.62 4.71 -6.72
N PRO A 164 8.48 5.76 -7.57
CA PRO A 164 9.47 6.08 -8.60
C PRO A 164 10.88 6.30 -8.05
N GLU A 165 11.01 6.80 -6.81
CA GLU A 165 12.27 7.04 -6.10
C GLU A 165 13.10 5.75 -5.94
N LEU A 166 12.43 4.59 -5.86
CA LEU A 166 13.11 3.29 -5.81
C LEU A 166 14.02 3.08 -7.02
N LYS A 167 13.64 3.60 -8.19
CA LYS A 167 14.47 3.54 -9.38
C LYS A 167 15.77 4.33 -9.22
N GLU A 168 15.71 5.49 -8.58
CA GLU A 168 16.87 6.33 -8.30
C GLU A 168 17.76 5.68 -7.24
N ILE A 169 17.15 5.15 -6.17
CA ILE A 169 17.87 4.44 -5.09
C ILE A 169 18.66 3.26 -5.66
N VAL A 170 18.06 2.43 -6.50
CA VAL A 170 18.72 1.26 -7.10
C VAL A 170 19.87 1.65 -8.02
N HIS A 171 19.84 2.85 -8.63
CA HIS A 171 20.93 3.36 -9.47
C HIS A 171 21.91 4.24 -8.70
N ALA A 172 21.74 4.40 -7.38
CA ALA A 172 22.67 5.20 -6.57
C ALA A 172 24.07 4.56 -6.51
N PRO A 173 25.13 5.38 -6.31
CA PRO A 173 26.49 4.88 -6.17
C PRO A 173 26.62 3.80 -5.09
N GLY A 174 27.21 2.67 -5.45
CA GLY A 174 27.43 1.50 -4.59
C GLY A 174 26.30 0.46 -4.60
N LEU A 175 25.25 0.65 -5.42
CA LEU A 175 24.22 -0.36 -5.69
C LEU A 175 24.21 -0.82 -7.18
N GLU A 176 25.30 -0.55 -7.91
CA GLU A 176 25.41 -0.88 -9.34
C GLU A 176 25.24 -2.39 -9.59
N GLN A 177 25.74 -3.23 -8.68
CA GLN A 177 25.59 -4.68 -8.79
C GLN A 177 24.14 -5.12 -8.62
N LEU A 178 23.36 -4.46 -7.75
CA LEU A 178 21.93 -4.69 -7.63
C LEU A 178 21.21 -4.29 -8.91
N ALA A 179 21.51 -3.10 -9.45
CA ALA A 179 20.93 -2.60 -10.70
C ALA A 179 21.17 -3.55 -11.89
N GLN A 180 22.36 -4.19 -11.97
CA GLN A 180 22.72 -5.16 -13.01
C GLN A 180 21.94 -6.49 -12.89
N ARG A 181 21.47 -6.84 -11.69
CA ARG A 181 20.68 -8.05 -11.45
C ARG A 181 19.22 -7.92 -11.87
N ILE A 182 18.72 -6.69 -11.98
CA ILE A 182 17.33 -6.43 -12.35
C ILE A 182 17.14 -6.64 -13.85
N ALA A 183 16.58 -7.79 -14.20
CA ALA A 183 16.35 -8.17 -15.59
C ALA A 183 15.06 -7.57 -16.17
N VAL A 184 14.01 -7.45 -15.35
CA VAL A 184 12.73 -6.87 -15.75
C VAL A 184 12.46 -5.59 -14.96
N ARG A 185 12.12 -4.52 -15.70
CA ARG A 185 11.73 -3.23 -15.11
C ARG A 185 10.40 -2.81 -15.69
N TYR A 186 9.46 -2.52 -14.85
CA TYR A 186 8.16 -2.00 -15.25
C TYR A 186 7.77 -0.79 -14.41
N HIS A 187 7.20 0.21 -15.07
CA HIS A 187 6.70 1.41 -14.42
C HIS A 187 5.21 1.56 -14.71
N LEU A 188 4.39 1.48 -13.67
CA LEU A 188 2.95 1.64 -13.76
C LEU A 188 2.60 3.13 -13.78
N THR A 189 2.15 3.62 -14.93
CA THR A 189 1.71 5.00 -15.11
C THR A 189 0.22 5.14 -14.75
N PRO A 190 -0.23 6.34 -14.39
CA PRO A 190 -1.65 6.65 -14.21
C PRO A 190 -2.49 6.35 -15.47
N LEU A 191 -3.80 6.35 -15.32
CA LEU A 191 -4.76 6.20 -16.41
C LEU A 191 -4.74 7.45 -17.29
N ASN A 192 -4.99 7.28 -18.59
CA ASN A 192 -5.24 8.42 -19.47
C ASN A 192 -6.70 8.90 -19.34
N ARG A 193 -7.09 9.95 -20.09
CA ARG A 193 -8.45 10.51 -20.00
C ARG A 193 -9.54 9.49 -20.35
N GLU A 194 -9.36 8.72 -21.42
CA GLU A 194 -10.32 7.69 -21.86
C GLU A 194 -10.43 6.59 -20.81
N GLU A 195 -9.29 6.05 -20.36
CA GLU A 195 -9.21 5.03 -19.32
C GLU A 195 -9.81 5.51 -17.98
N THR A 196 -9.75 6.82 -17.68
CA THR A 196 -10.37 7.40 -16.49
C THR A 196 -11.90 7.30 -16.56
N GLY A 197 -12.51 7.63 -17.69
CA GLY A 197 -13.94 7.48 -17.89
C GLY A 197 -14.38 6.00 -17.83
N GLU A 198 -13.63 5.11 -18.50
CA GLU A 198 -13.89 3.67 -18.45
C GLU A 198 -13.72 3.11 -17.02
N TYR A 199 -12.73 3.62 -16.25
CA TYR A 199 -12.53 3.24 -14.86
C TYR A 199 -13.72 3.65 -13.98
N VAL A 200 -14.24 4.86 -14.14
CA VAL A 200 -15.42 5.32 -13.39
C VAL A 200 -16.63 4.44 -13.70
N ARG A 201 -16.91 4.15 -14.99
CA ARG A 201 -17.99 3.24 -15.40
C ARG A 201 -17.80 1.83 -14.85
N PHE A 202 -16.59 1.29 -14.93
CA PHE A 202 -16.25 -0.03 -14.36
C PHE A 202 -16.56 -0.09 -12.85
N ARG A 203 -16.25 0.97 -12.11
CA ARG A 203 -16.52 1.03 -10.67
C ARG A 203 -18.02 1.11 -10.36
N LEU A 204 -18.78 1.86 -11.17
CA LEU A 204 -20.25 1.92 -11.08
C LEU A 204 -20.89 0.56 -11.42
N GLU A 205 -20.42 -0.10 -12.48
CA GLU A 205 -20.88 -1.44 -12.86
C GLU A 205 -20.62 -2.47 -11.75
N ALA A 206 -19.44 -2.45 -11.17
CA ALA A 206 -19.08 -3.32 -10.05
C ALA A 206 -19.94 -3.10 -8.79
N ALA A 207 -20.42 -1.87 -8.58
CA ALA A 207 -21.37 -1.52 -7.53
C ALA A 207 -22.83 -1.78 -7.94
N LYS A 208 -23.06 -2.34 -9.14
CA LYS A 208 -24.37 -2.60 -9.75
C LYS A 208 -25.26 -1.36 -9.83
N ALA A 209 -24.67 -0.24 -10.22
CA ALA A 209 -25.40 0.99 -10.45
C ALA A 209 -26.37 0.82 -11.64
N GLU A 210 -27.59 1.35 -11.51
CA GLU A 210 -28.59 1.33 -12.58
C GLU A 210 -28.17 2.23 -13.74
N ASN A 211 -27.48 3.36 -13.46
CA ASN A 211 -26.98 4.29 -14.45
C ASN A 211 -25.46 4.32 -14.47
N LEU A 212 -24.84 3.83 -15.55
CA LEU A 212 -23.38 3.84 -15.74
C LEU A 212 -22.86 5.20 -16.25
N ASP A 213 -23.73 6.05 -16.83
CA ASP A 213 -23.43 7.41 -17.29
C ASP A 213 -23.86 8.46 -16.24
N LEU A 214 -23.74 8.10 -14.95
CA LEU A 214 -24.06 8.96 -13.83
C LEU A 214 -23.20 10.23 -13.79
N PHE A 215 -21.96 10.17 -14.25
CA PHE A 215 -21.06 11.31 -14.40
C PHE A 215 -21.13 11.84 -15.84
N SER A 216 -21.35 13.15 -16.02
CA SER A 216 -21.31 13.77 -17.35
C SER A 216 -19.89 13.72 -17.94
N GLU A 217 -19.74 13.82 -19.26
CA GLU A 217 -18.41 13.83 -19.91
C GLU A 217 -17.56 15.03 -19.44
N GLU A 218 -18.18 16.19 -19.25
CA GLU A 218 -17.49 17.38 -18.72
C GLU A 218 -17.05 17.19 -17.26
N ALA A 219 -17.82 16.43 -16.47
CA ALA A 219 -17.40 16.05 -15.12
C ALA A 219 -16.19 15.09 -15.15
N LEU A 220 -16.20 14.11 -16.07
CA LEU A 220 -15.09 13.19 -16.26
C LEU A 220 -13.82 13.89 -16.77
N ASP A 221 -13.96 14.91 -17.62
CA ASP A 221 -12.84 15.75 -18.06
C ASP A 221 -12.18 16.44 -16.87
N LEU A 222 -12.99 17.09 -16.03
CA LEU A 222 -12.50 17.79 -14.86
C LEU A 222 -11.89 16.84 -13.81
N ILE A 223 -12.49 15.66 -13.61
CA ILE A 223 -11.94 14.62 -12.74
C ILE A 223 -10.55 14.22 -13.24
N PHE A 224 -10.37 14.00 -14.54
CA PHE A 224 -9.06 13.65 -15.09
C PHE A 224 -8.05 14.80 -14.93
N GLU A 225 -8.43 16.04 -15.21
CA GLU A 225 -7.59 17.24 -15.07
C GLU A 225 -7.03 17.37 -13.64
N HIS A 226 -7.85 17.12 -12.62
CA HIS A 226 -7.43 17.26 -11.22
C HIS A 226 -6.75 16.02 -10.63
N THR A 227 -7.14 14.83 -11.07
CA THR A 227 -6.58 13.57 -10.53
C THR A 227 -5.38 13.07 -11.32
N HIS A 228 -5.12 13.64 -12.50
CA HIS A 228 -4.10 13.17 -13.45
C HIS A 228 -4.21 11.67 -13.74
N GLY A 229 -5.42 11.12 -13.66
CA GLY A 229 -5.69 9.70 -13.88
C GLY A 229 -5.21 8.76 -12.77
N ILE A 230 -4.92 9.26 -11.57
CA ILE A 230 -4.50 8.44 -10.42
C ILE A 230 -5.74 7.77 -9.80
N PRO A 231 -5.87 6.42 -9.83
CA PRO A 231 -7.08 5.71 -9.38
C PRO A 231 -7.53 6.06 -7.96
N ARG A 232 -6.58 6.25 -7.04
CA ARG A 232 -6.91 6.63 -5.65
C ARG A 232 -7.53 8.02 -5.58
N ALA A 233 -6.99 8.98 -6.31
CA ALA A 233 -7.51 10.34 -6.37
C ALA A 233 -8.88 10.37 -7.06
N ILE A 234 -9.06 9.61 -8.16
CA ILE A 234 -10.34 9.43 -8.83
C ILE A 234 -11.39 8.91 -7.84
N ASN A 235 -11.06 7.86 -7.07
CA ASN A 235 -11.99 7.29 -6.10
C ASN A 235 -12.41 8.32 -5.04
N ILE A 236 -11.47 9.09 -4.51
CA ILE A 236 -11.77 10.10 -3.49
C ILE A 236 -12.68 11.17 -4.08
N LEU A 237 -12.32 11.75 -5.23
CA LEU A 237 -13.08 12.82 -5.88
C LEU A 237 -14.48 12.34 -6.29
N CYS A 238 -14.61 11.17 -6.93
CA CYS A 238 -15.89 10.62 -7.33
C CYS A 238 -16.79 10.27 -6.13
N ASN A 239 -16.22 9.70 -5.06
CA ASN A 239 -17.00 9.41 -3.85
C ASN A 239 -17.54 10.68 -3.21
N THR A 240 -16.72 11.73 -3.12
CA THR A 240 -17.14 13.03 -2.57
C THR A 240 -18.19 13.67 -3.48
N ALA A 241 -18.01 13.65 -4.79
CA ALA A 241 -18.99 14.17 -5.74
C ALA A 241 -20.35 13.46 -5.63
N LEU A 242 -20.40 12.15 -5.41
CA LEU A 242 -21.64 11.42 -5.15
C LEU A 242 -22.34 11.88 -3.87
N VAL A 243 -21.58 12.19 -2.82
CA VAL A 243 -22.15 12.71 -1.55
C VAL A 243 -22.73 14.11 -1.76
N TYR A 244 -22.06 15.00 -2.49
CA TYR A 244 -22.55 16.35 -2.79
C TYR A 244 -23.78 16.29 -3.69
N GLY A 245 -23.73 15.52 -4.78
CA GLY A 245 -24.89 15.37 -5.67
C GLY A 245 -26.12 14.79 -4.96
N PHE A 246 -25.92 13.88 -4.01
CA PHE A 246 -27.00 13.36 -3.15
C PHE A 246 -27.55 14.44 -2.21
N ALA A 247 -26.68 15.27 -1.62
CA ALA A 247 -27.11 16.35 -0.72
C ALA A 247 -27.96 17.42 -1.44
N ASP A 248 -27.68 17.64 -2.72
CA ASP A 248 -28.38 18.61 -3.57
C ASP A 248 -29.50 17.98 -4.43
N ASP A 249 -29.91 16.72 -4.14
CA ASP A 249 -30.93 15.96 -4.88
C ASP A 249 -30.67 15.89 -6.40
N MET A 250 -29.40 15.89 -6.82
CA MET A 250 -29.01 15.89 -8.22
C MET A 250 -28.96 14.46 -8.79
N PRO A 251 -29.74 14.15 -9.84
CA PRO A 251 -29.80 12.79 -10.40
C PRO A 251 -28.55 12.41 -11.21
N GLN A 252 -27.71 13.36 -11.56
CA GLN A 252 -26.49 13.21 -12.34
C GLN A 252 -25.38 14.10 -11.79
N ILE A 253 -24.15 13.59 -11.78
CA ILE A 253 -22.97 14.35 -11.36
C ILE A 253 -22.46 15.16 -12.56
N THR A 254 -22.70 16.45 -12.49
CA THR A 254 -22.28 17.41 -13.50
C THR A 254 -20.91 18.02 -13.18
N ARG A 255 -20.35 18.74 -14.16
CA ARG A 255 -19.11 19.52 -13.97
C ARG A 255 -19.20 20.46 -12.76
N ALA A 256 -20.33 21.14 -12.56
CA ALA A 256 -20.52 22.10 -11.47
C ALA A 256 -20.38 21.46 -10.09
N ILE A 257 -20.89 20.24 -9.89
CA ILE A 257 -20.74 19.50 -8.62
C ILE A 257 -19.27 19.17 -8.38
N VAL A 258 -18.55 18.73 -9.41
CA VAL A 258 -17.12 18.40 -9.30
C VAL A 258 -16.29 19.66 -9.02
N GLU A 259 -16.61 20.80 -9.67
CA GLU A 259 -15.98 22.11 -9.39
C GLU A 259 -16.17 22.52 -7.93
N GLN A 260 -17.38 22.42 -7.41
CA GLN A 260 -17.68 22.71 -6.01
C GLN A 260 -16.86 21.84 -5.05
N VAL A 261 -16.79 20.52 -5.30
CA VAL A 261 -15.99 19.60 -4.49
C VAL A 261 -14.50 19.99 -4.50
N ILE A 262 -13.98 20.39 -5.65
CA ILE A 262 -12.59 20.80 -5.80
C ILE A 262 -12.32 22.11 -5.05
N GLU A 263 -13.21 23.10 -5.18
CA GLU A 263 -13.07 24.39 -4.49
C GLU A 263 -13.08 24.22 -2.96
N GLU A 264 -13.94 23.35 -2.43
CA GLU A 264 -14.09 23.16 -0.99
C GLU A 264 -13.00 22.21 -0.40
N ASN A 265 -12.49 21.22 -1.18
CA ASN A 265 -11.58 20.19 -0.71
C ASN A 265 -10.22 20.16 -1.47
N GLY A 266 -9.94 21.16 -2.32
CA GLY A 266 -8.79 21.18 -3.25
C GLY A 266 -7.44 20.99 -2.56
N GLY A 267 -7.24 21.51 -1.35
CA GLY A 267 -6.00 21.35 -0.61
C GLY A 267 -5.68 19.90 -0.19
N GLU A 268 -6.68 19.05 -0.01
CA GLU A 268 -6.48 17.62 0.29
C GLU A 268 -6.22 16.80 -0.98
N LEU A 269 -6.83 17.18 -2.09
CA LEU A 269 -6.68 16.52 -3.40
C LEU A 269 -5.33 16.84 -4.05
N GLU A 270 -4.80 18.04 -3.91
CA GLU A 270 -3.46 18.43 -4.41
C GLU A 270 -2.34 17.63 -3.74
N SER A 271 -2.49 17.24 -2.49
CA SER A 271 -1.51 16.40 -1.79
C SER A 271 -1.38 14.98 -2.36
N LEU A 272 -2.33 14.55 -3.19
CA LEU A 272 -2.36 13.23 -3.84
C LEU A 272 -1.83 13.27 -5.29
N SER A 273 -1.64 14.47 -5.84
CA SER A 273 -1.06 14.64 -7.18
C SER A 273 0.47 14.49 -7.13
N PRO A 274 1.09 13.83 -8.13
CA PRO A 274 2.54 13.78 -8.20
C PRO A 274 3.07 15.21 -8.36
N ALA A 275 4.02 15.60 -7.52
CA ALA A 275 4.74 16.84 -7.70
C ALA A 275 5.29 16.87 -9.14
N MET A 276 4.77 17.77 -9.98
CA MET A 276 5.35 18.01 -11.30
C MET A 276 6.81 18.41 -11.10
N PRO A 277 7.76 17.88 -11.87
CA PRO A 277 9.12 18.35 -11.81
C PRO A 277 9.08 19.86 -12.11
N VAL A 278 9.42 20.65 -11.10
CA VAL A 278 9.56 22.10 -11.24
C VAL A 278 10.61 22.30 -12.32
N SER A 279 10.19 22.79 -13.50
CA SER A 279 11.09 23.22 -14.54
C SER A 279 12.05 24.23 -13.93
N THR A 280 13.32 23.91 -13.94
CA THR A 280 14.41 24.75 -13.45
C THR A 280 14.32 26.14 -14.06
N ARG A 281 13.69 27.08 -13.35
CA ARG A 281 13.97 28.50 -13.53
C ARG A 281 15.33 28.72 -12.86
N THR A 282 16.36 28.83 -13.66
CA THR A 282 17.66 29.35 -13.27
C THR A 282 17.46 30.75 -12.65
N ILE A 283 17.59 30.82 -11.33
CA ILE A 283 17.74 32.09 -10.63
C ILE A 283 19.25 32.35 -10.58
N PRO A 284 19.74 33.54 -10.98
CA PRO A 284 21.16 33.88 -10.88
C PRO A 284 21.58 33.91 -9.42
N ILE A 285 22.68 33.22 -9.14
CA ILE A 285 23.34 33.27 -7.83
C ILE A 285 24.06 34.62 -7.75
N ASP A 286 23.60 35.48 -6.89
CA ASP A 286 24.41 36.59 -6.41
C ASP A 286 24.71 36.44 -4.94
N ALA A 287 25.99 36.64 -4.60
CA ALA A 287 26.60 36.28 -3.34
C ALA A 287 26.27 37.26 -2.24
N GLY A 288 25.90 36.77 -1.06
CA GLY A 288 25.77 37.54 0.15
C GLY A 288 25.76 36.65 1.37
N LEU A 289 26.96 36.43 1.94
CA LEU A 289 27.17 35.81 3.25
C LEU A 289 26.49 36.59 4.38
N ALA A 290 25.63 35.90 5.16
CA ALA A 290 25.55 36.17 6.62
C ALA A 290 24.98 34.94 7.32
N ALA A 291 25.78 34.37 8.20
CA ALA A 291 25.44 33.34 9.13
C ALA A 291 24.46 33.87 10.19
N HIS A 292 23.37 33.16 10.45
CA HIS A 292 22.79 33.01 11.78
C HIS A 292 22.01 31.69 11.81
N GLY A 293 22.42 30.81 12.74
CA GLY A 293 21.73 29.59 13.04
C GLY A 293 20.38 29.84 13.68
N ASP A 294 19.39 29.08 13.21
CA ASP A 294 18.25 28.63 14.00
C ASP A 294 17.66 27.43 13.30
N THR A 295 17.69 26.30 13.99
CA THR A 295 17.00 25.10 13.61
C THR A 295 15.50 25.38 13.51
N PRO A 296 14.80 25.02 12.39
CA PRO A 296 13.35 25.16 12.34
C PRO A 296 12.75 24.12 13.29
N THR A 297 12.23 24.58 14.41
CA THR A 297 11.29 23.80 15.23
C THR A 297 10.11 23.40 14.37
N ALA A 298 9.89 22.09 14.21
CA ALA A 298 8.76 21.52 13.50
C ALA A 298 7.46 22.21 13.97
N SER A 299 6.68 22.71 13.02
CA SER A 299 5.42 23.39 13.36
C SER A 299 4.45 22.38 13.98
N PRO A 300 3.65 22.76 15.01
CA PRO A 300 2.70 21.85 15.68
C PRO A 300 1.70 21.16 14.77
N ARG A 301 1.54 21.65 13.54
CA ARG A 301 0.63 21.12 12.52
C ARG A 301 1.08 19.76 11.97
N TRP A 302 2.38 19.50 11.84
CA TRP A 302 2.92 18.22 11.34
C TRP A 302 2.79 17.11 12.37
N GLU A 303 2.98 17.40 13.63
CA GLU A 303 2.76 16.43 14.71
C GLU A 303 1.29 16.00 14.77
N TYR A 304 0.36 16.93 14.59
CA TYR A 304 -1.07 16.65 14.55
C TYR A 304 -1.46 15.66 13.44
N ILE A 305 -0.93 15.86 12.22
CA ILE A 305 -1.21 14.97 11.06
C ILE A 305 -0.64 13.57 11.30
N GLY A 306 0.57 13.48 11.86
CA GLY A 306 1.19 12.19 12.20
C GLY A 306 0.35 11.40 13.22
N TYR A 307 -0.12 12.03 14.28
CA TYR A 307 -0.97 11.38 15.29
C TYR A 307 -2.35 10.98 14.74
N ALA A 308 -2.95 11.80 13.89
CA ALA A 308 -4.24 11.46 13.27
C ALA A 308 -4.15 10.22 12.38
N GLN A 309 -3.06 10.07 11.63
CA GLN A 309 -2.80 8.87 10.82
C GLN A 309 -2.54 7.63 11.70
N GLN A 310 -1.79 7.78 12.78
CA GLN A 310 -1.55 6.69 13.73
C GLN A 310 -2.84 6.21 14.39
N ILE A 311 -3.73 7.13 14.79
CA ILE A 311 -5.04 6.78 15.35
C ILE A 311 -5.89 6.01 14.34
N ALA A 312 -5.96 6.44 13.09
CA ALA A 312 -6.72 5.74 12.06
C ALA A 312 -6.20 4.31 11.83
N THR A 313 -4.89 4.10 11.87
CA THR A 313 -4.27 2.78 11.76
C THR A 313 -4.63 1.90 12.96
N LEU A 314 -4.51 2.43 14.19
CA LEU A 314 -4.84 1.72 15.42
C LEU A 314 -6.34 1.37 15.53
N GLN A 315 -7.23 2.26 15.09
CA GLN A 315 -8.67 1.99 15.04
C GLN A 315 -9.01 0.84 14.10
N ASN A 316 -8.32 0.75 12.93
CA ASN A 316 -8.48 -0.37 12.02
C ASN A 316 -7.96 -1.69 12.60
N GLU A 317 -6.81 -1.67 13.30
CA GLU A 317 -6.31 -2.85 14.01
C GLU A 317 -7.27 -3.27 15.13
N LEU A 318 -7.76 -2.32 15.90
CA LEU A 318 -8.70 -2.54 16.99
C LEU A 318 -9.99 -3.22 16.49
N LYS A 319 -10.50 -2.77 15.35
CA LYS A 319 -11.65 -3.40 14.69
C LYS A 319 -11.34 -4.85 14.27
N ARG A 320 -10.19 -5.11 13.66
CA ARG A 320 -9.78 -6.47 13.25
C ARG A 320 -9.67 -7.43 14.45
N VAL A 321 -9.08 -6.97 15.55
CA VAL A 321 -8.93 -7.79 16.76
C VAL A 321 -10.31 -8.01 17.43
N SER A 322 -11.18 -7.00 17.41
CA SER A 322 -12.56 -7.12 17.91
C SER A 322 -13.36 -8.13 17.10
N ASP A 323 -13.32 -8.08 15.78
CA ASP A 323 -14.02 -9.01 14.89
C ASP A 323 -13.52 -10.45 15.12
N ARG A 324 -12.20 -10.62 15.31
CA ARG A 324 -11.59 -11.92 15.59
C ARG A 324 -11.96 -12.48 16.96
N LEU A 325 -12.02 -11.63 17.98
CA LEU A 325 -12.51 -12.01 19.31
C LEU A 325 -13.96 -12.46 19.26
N THR A 326 -14.83 -11.68 18.61
CA THR A 326 -16.24 -12.01 18.44
C THR A 326 -16.41 -13.34 17.72
N TRP A 327 -15.61 -13.59 16.66
CA TRP A 327 -15.63 -14.87 15.95
C TRP A 327 -15.22 -16.05 16.84
N LEU A 328 -14.14 -15.90 17.64
CA LEU A 328 -13.67 -16.93 18.58
C LEU A 328 -14.68 -17.21 19.70
N GLU A 329 -15.37 -16.18 20.19
CA GLU A 329 -16.38 -16.30 21.24
C GLU A 329 -17.71 -16.92 20.74
N THR A 330 -18.06 -16.67 19.46
CA THR A 330 -19.33 -17.15 18.86
C THR A 330 -19.21 -18.51 18.17
N ASN A 331 -18.00 -18.99 17.87
CA ASN A 331 -17.77 -20.27 17.21
C ASN A 331 -16.83 -21.19 18.01
N PRO A 332 -17.19 -21.61 19.24
CA PRO A 332 -16.43 -22.61 19.96
C PRO A 332 -16.72 -23.96 19.33
N HIS A 333 -15.95 -24.38 18.34
CA HIS A 333 -15.94 -25.77 17.89
C HIS A 333 -15.23 -26.61 18.98
N ILE A 334 -15.99 -27.07 19.95
CA ILE A 334 -15.56 -28.04 20.95
C ILE A 334 -15.96 -29.42 20.40
N PRO A 335 -15.03 -30.30 20.02
CA PRO A 335 -15.34 -31.70 19.77
C PRO A 335 -15.73 -32.35 21.11
N GLU A 336 -16.81 -33.08 21.15
CA GLU A 336 -17.38 -33.71 22.36
C GLU A 336 -16.50 -34.80 23.02
N GLU A 337 -15.37 -35.20 22.43
CA GLU A 337 -14.45 -36.18 23.03
C GLU A 337 -12.98 -35.75 22.93
N GLY A 338 -12.39 -35.45 24.10
CA GLY A 338 -11.00 -35.75 24.34
C GLY A 338 -9.94 -34.74 23.94
N ASN A 339 -10.07 -33.41 24.26
CA ASN A 339 -8.86 -32.60 24.15
C ASN A 339 -8.78 -31.42 25.13
N ASP A 340 -8.54 -31.71 26.40
CA ASP A 340 -8.20 -30.72 27.45
C ASP A 340 -7.03 -29.79 27.01
N LYS A 341 -6.12 -30.29 26.16
CA LYS A 341 -5.04 -29.48 25.55
C LYS A 341 -5.54 -28.47 24.53
N MET A 342 -6.51 -28.86 23.69
CA MET A 342 -7.06 -27.97 22.66
C MET A 342 -7.92 -26.87 23.27
N LEU A 343 -8.72 -27.20 24.30
CA LEU A 343 -9.50 -26.23 25.06
C LEU A 343 -8.58 -25.21 25.77
N LYS A 344 -7.49 -25.68 26.40
CA LYS A 344 -6.49 -24.81 27.03
C LYS A 344 -5.80 -23.92 26.02
N ALA A 345 -5.48 -24.41 24.81
CA ALA A 345 -4.86 -23.64 23.75
C ALA A 345 -5.82 -22.56 23.20
N LEU A 346 -7.10 -22.89 23.02
CA LEU A 346 -8.15 -21.94 22.60
C LEU A 346 -8.37 -20.83 23.64
N THR A 347 -8.47 -21.20 24.92
CA THR A 347 -8.61 -20.24 26.04
C THR A 347 -7.39 -19.31 26.08
N ALA A 348 -6.17 -19.84 25.97
CA ALA A 348 -4.94 -19.05 25.95
C ALA A 348 -4.90 -18.08 24.72
N LEU A 349 -5.43 -18.50 23.57
CA LEU A 349 -5.53 -17.65 22.37
C LEU A 349 -6.52 -16.49 22.58
N VAL A 350 -7.69 -16.77 23.15
CA VAL A 350 -8.70 -15.75 23.49
C VAL A 350 -8.14 -14.75 24.48
N ASP A 351 -7.47 -15.22 25.55
CA ASP A 351 -6.85 -14.34 26.55
C ASP A 351 -5.74 -13.48 25.95
N LYS A 352 -4.95 -14.02 25.03
CA LYS A 352 -3.91 -13.27 24.31
C LYS A 352 -4.49 -12.17 23.43
N GLU A 353 -5.54 -12.47 22.66
CA GLU A 353 -6.19 -11.47 21.79
C GLU A 353 -6.93 -10.42 22.63
N ARG A 354 -7.54 -10.79 23.75
CA ARG A 354 -8.16 -9.85 24.71
C ARG A 354 -7.12 -8.89 25.30
N THR A 355 -5.98 -9.39 25.71
CA THR A 355 -4.86 -8.56 26.22
C THR A 355 -4.35 -7.59 25.15
N ARG A 356 -4.23 -8.06 23.90
CA ARG A 356 -3.84 -7.23 22.76
C ARG A 356 -4.86 -6.12 22.48
N TYR A 357 -6.14 -6.44 22.53
CA TYR A 357 -7.24 -5.48 22.37
C TYR A 357 -7.17 -4.36 23.41
N GLU A 358 -6.98 -4.71 24.69
CA GLU A 358 -6.85 -3.73 25.78
C GLU A 358 -5.61 -2.83 25.62
N GLN A 359 -4.48 -3.38 25.15
CA GLN A 359 -3.27 -2.61 24.88
C GLN A 359 -3.50 -1.60 23.76
N LEU A 360 -4.11 -2.00 22.65
CA LEU A 360 -4.45 -1.13 21.53
C LEU A 360 -5.42 -0.03 21.94
N GLN A 361 -6.45 -0.35 22.74
CA GLN A 361 -7.38 0.65 23.27
C GLN A 361 -6.67 1.72 24.11
N ARG A 362 -5.78 1.30 25.03
CA ARG A 362 -5.01 2.26 25.85
C ARG A 362 -4.11 3.15 25.01
N HIS A 363 -3.50 2.60 23.97
CA HIS A 363 -2.64 3.36 23.08
C HIS A 363 -3.44 4.39 22.28
N THR A 364 -4.58 3.99 21.70
CA THR A 364 -5.49 4.88 20.96
C THR A 364 -5.94 6.04 21.86
N LEU A 365 -6.38 5.75 23.07
CA LEU A 365 -6.82 6.77 24.03
C LEU A 365 -5.72 7.78 24.38
N LYS A 366 -4.46 7.30 24.51
CA LYS A 366 -3.31 8.16 24.77
C LYS A 366 -3.03 9.12 23.62
N LEU A 367 -3.07 8.63 22.38
CA LEU A 367 -2.86 9.46 21.19
C LEU A 367 -4.01 10.47 20.99
N GLU A 368 -5.26 10.10 21.29
CA GLU A 368 -6.39 11.04 21.28
C GLU A 368 -6.21 12.18 22.28
N GLN A 369 -5.67 11.91 23.47
CA GLN A 369 -5.35 12.94 24.46
C GLN A 369 -4.22 13.86 23.98
N GLU A 370 -3.20 13.32 23.33
CA GLU A 370 -2.11 14.10 22.71
C GLU A 370 -2.64 15.01 21.60
N ILE A 371 -3.50 14.51 20.73
CA ILE A 371 -4.17 15.32 19.70
C ILE A 371 -4.99 16.46 20.33
N LEU A 372 -5.73 16.18 21.38
CA LEU A 372 -6.52 17.21 22.07
C LEU A 372 -5.62 18.31 22.67
N SER A 373 -4.45 17.92 23.19
CA SER A 373 -3.45 18.87 23.72
C SER A 373 -2.86 19.73 22.61
N LEU A 374 -2.52 19.13 21.46
CA LEU A 374 -2.00 19.84 20.29
C LEU A 374 -3.02 20.79 19.67
N ARG A 375 -4.30 20.38 19.59
CA ARG A 375 -5.40 21.27 19.16
C ARG A 375 -5.52 22.51 20.05
N ARG A 376 -5.42 22.36 21.38
CA ARG A 376 -5.44 23.51 22.31
C ARG A 376 -4.23 24.42 22.10
N LYS A 377 -3.03 23.87 21.85
CA LYS A 377 -1.84 24.66 21.54
C LYS A 377 -1.97 25.41 20.21
N LEU A 378 -2.47 24.75 19.15
CA LEU A 378 -2.72 25.39 17.85
C LEU A 378 -3.74 26.54 17.96
N ALA A 379 -4.83 26.35 18.70
CA ALA A 379 -5.81 27.41 18.94
C ALA A 379 -5.23 28.62 19.70
N SER A 380 -4.15 28.43 20.48
CA SER A 380 -3.46 29.53 21.16
C SER A 380 -2.43 30.25 20.28
N TYR A 381 -2.11 29.72 19.10
CA TYR A 381 -1.16 30.31 18.13
C TYR A 381 -1.83 31.06 16.97
N GLU A 382 -3.18 31.05 16.85
CA GLU A 382 -3.84 31.93 15.90
C GLU A 382 -3.77 33.36 16.42
N PRO A 383 -2.99 34.27 15.79
CA PRO A 383 -2.99 35.67 16.17
C PRO A 383 -4.34 36.27 15.76
N GLY A 384 -4.95 36.92 16.71
CA GLY A 384 -6.29 37.48 16.67
C GLY A 384 -6.72 38.14 15.36
N LYS A 385 -8.00 37.91 15.05
CA LYS A 385 -8.79 38.83 14.24
C LYS A 385 -8.96 40.15 14.98
#